data_7836acec4697707272b1557e1016424d
#
_entry.id   7836acec4697707272b1557e1016424d
#
_cell.length_a   1.000
_cell.length_b   1.000
_cell.length_c   1.000
_cell.angle_alpha   90.00
_cell.angle_beta   90.00
_cell.angle_gamma   90.00
#
_symmetry.space_group_name_H-M   'P 1'
#
loop_
_entity.id
_entity.type
_entity.pdbx_description
1 polymer ?
#
loop_
_entity_poly.entity_id
_entity_poly.type
_entity_poly.pdbx_seq_one_letter_code
_entity_poly.pdbx_strand_id
1 'polypeptide(L)'
;QARTLRAQRIGGRLDKAAGLANSYQHTVTLSGQDAPGRPWFAKMLVAAGKVRDEQHAFNRFLKPGQSCFVATPWVSMEDAVAAIRAAGGVAVLAHPTRYNFTRRKLRRCLEQFVTAGGQGLEVLTPGLNHQQQALLAECLRDFPLHASGGSDFHTPQQSWLELGRLPPVPAGMPLVQALMAG
;
A
#
# COMPACT_ATOMS: atom_id res chain seq x y z
N GLN A 1 0.36 17.56 -7.74
CA GLN A 1 0.62 17.59 -9.21
C GLN A 1 0.81 16.19 -9.81
N ALA A 2 1.74 15.35 -9.35
CA ALA A 2 2.02 14.04 -9.95
C ALA A 2 0.80 13.09 -9.95
N ARG A 3 0.00 13.09 -8.88
CA ARG A 3 -1.23 12.26 -8.78
C ARG A 3 -2.30 12.72 -9.76
N THR A 4 -2.49 14.03 -9.94
CA THR A 4 -3.44 14.61 -10.89
C THR A 4 -3.06 14.28 -12.33
N LEU A 5 -1.79 14.47 -12.70
CA LEU A 5 -1.27 14.08 -14.02
C LEU A 5 -1.45 12.58 -14.30
N ARG A 6 -1.25 11.75 -13.29
CA ARG A 6 -1.51 10.31 -13.42
C ARG A 6 -2.99 10.02 -13.69
N ALA A 7 -3.91 10.66 -12.95
CA ALA A 7 -5.34 10.49 -13.14
C ALA A 7 -5.78 10.95 -14.54
N GLN A 8 -5.28 12.09 -15.02
CA GLN A 8 -5.51 12.58 -16.38
C GLN A 8 -5.03 11.57 -17.44
N ARG A 9 -3.83 10.98 -17.24
CA ARG A 9 -3.30 9.95 -18.15
C ARG A 9 -4.16 8.68 -18.17
N ILE A 10 -4.68 8.24 -17.01
CA ILE A 10 -5.60 7.11 -16.94
C ILE A 10 -6.89 7.43 -17.73
N GLY A 11 -7.48 8.61 -17.48
CA GLY A 11 -8.68 9.06 -18.18
C GLY A 11 -8.49 9.08 -19.71
N GLY A 12 -7.43 9.73 -20.20
CA GLY A 12 -7.14 9.80 -21.63
C GLY A 12 -6.84 8.44 -22.29
N ARG A 13 -6.31 7.47 -21.53
CA ARG A 13 -6.16 6.09 -22.03
C ARG A 13 -7.51 5.36 -22.07
N LEU A 14 -8.39 5.59 -21.09
CA LEU A 14 -9.74 5.02 -21.09
C LEU A 14 -10.60 5.59 -22.22
N ASP A 15 -10.47 6.87 -22.54
CA ASP A 15 -11.19 7.47 -23.68
C ASP A 15 -10.89 6.70 -24.97
N LYS A 16 -9.63 6.35 -25.19
CA LYS A 16 -9.21 5.58 -26.37
C LYS A 16 -9.61 4.11 -26.28
N ALA A 17 -9.35 3.45 -25.14
CA ALA A 17 -9.47 2.00 -25.00
C ALA A 17 -10.91 1.51 -24.78
N ALA A 18 -11.77 2.34 -24.16
CA ALA A 18 -13.15 2.01 -23.86
C ALA A 18 -14.16 2.77 -24.73
N GLY A 19 -13.69 3.59 -25.71
CA GLY A 19 -14.56 4.41 -26.55
C GLY A 19 -15.41 5.36 -25.71
N LEU A 20 -14.77 6.10 -24.80
CA LEU A 20 -15.38 7.11 -23.95
C LEU A 20 -14.87 8.50 -24.33
N ALA A 21 -15.47 9.51 -23.74
CA ALA A 21 -14.98 10.90 -23.79
C ALA A 21 -14.98 11.46 -22.37
N ASN A 22 -13.98 12.27 -22.07
CA ASN A 22 -13.89 12.99 -20.80
C ASN A 22 -13.88 12.08 -19.53
N SER A 23 -13.33 10.86 -19.64
CA SER A 23 -13.29 9.87 -18.54
C SER A 23 -12.65 10.44 -17.27
N TYR A 24 -11.62 11.27 -17.39
CA TYR A 24 -11.02 11.95 -16.23
C TYR A 24 -12.05 12.87 -15.55
N GLN A 25 -12.71 13.74 -16.28
CA GLN A 25 -13.66 14.71 -15.74
C GLN A 25 -14.88 14.01 -15.10
N HIS A 26 -15.40 12.98 -15.75
CA HIS A 26 -16.49 12.17 -15.18
C HIS A 26 -16.06 11.50 -13.86
N THR A 27 -14.81 11.02 -13.78
CA THR A 27 -14.30 10.41 -12.56
C THR A 27 -14.06 11.45 -11.46
N VAL A 28 -13.60 12.65 -11.78
CA VAL A 28 -13.50 13.78 -10.84
C VAL A 28 -14.87 14.12 -10.27
N THR A 29 -15.87 14.28 -11.11
CA THR A 29 -17.26 14.55 -10.67
C THR A 29 -17.80 13.45 -9.76
N LEU A 30 -17.59 12.17 -10.12
CA LEU A 30 -18.06 11.03 -9.34
C LEU A 30 -17.36 10.90 -7.99
N SER A 31 -16.08 11.23 -7.92
CA SER A 31 -15.24 11.05 -6.71
C SER A 31 -15.22 12.26 -5.79
N GLY A 32 -15.52 13.47 -6.31
CA GLY A 32 -15.28 14.73 -5.62
C GLY A 32 -13.79 15.05 -5.40
N GLN A 33 -12.87 14.40 -6.13
CA GLN A 33 -11.41 14.52 -5.94
C GLN A 33 -10.73 14.93 -7.25
N ASP A 34 -9.81 15.89 -7.21
CA ASP A 34 -9.00 16.32 -8.37
C ASP A 34 -7.99 15.25 -8.84
N ALA A 35 -7.66 14.31 -7.98
CA ALA A 35 -6.71 13.24 -8.26
C ALA A 35 -7.27 11.84 -7.92
N PRO A 36 -8.38 11.41 -8.57
CA PRO A 36 -9.03 10.15 -8.28
C PRO A 36 -8.09 8.96 -8.52
N GLY A 37 -8.15 7.98 -7.60
CA GLY A 37 -7.44 6.72 -7.74
C GLY A 37 -8.13 5.76 -8.71
N ARG A 38 -7.45 4.65 -9.07
CA ARG A 38 -8.00 3.60 -9.96
C ARG A 38 -9.36 3.04 -9.53
N PRO A 39 -9.70 2.88 -8.24
CA PRO A 39 -11.03 2.43 -7.84
C PRO A 39 -12.16 3.34 -8.36
N TRP A 40 -11.94 4.65 -8.38
CA TRP A 40 -12.93 5.59 -8.90
C TRP A 40 -13.11 5.48 -10.42
N PHE A 41 -12.04 5.23 -11.16
CA PHE A 41 -12.14 4.92 -12.59
C PHE A 41 -12.86 3.60 -12.84
N ALA A 42 -12.68 2.59 -11.97
CA ALA A 42 -13.45 1.34 -12.05
C ALA A 42 -14.95 1.59 -11.84
N LYS A 43 -15.32 2.35 -10.82
CA LYS A 43 -16.71 2.76 -10.57
C LYS A 43 -17.30 3.55 -11.74
N MET A 44 -16.54 4.48 -12.31
CA MET A 44 -16.96 5.26 -13.49
C MET A 44 -17.21 4.34 -14.69
N LEU A 45 -16.37 3.35 -14.95
CA LEU A 45 -16.55 2.38 -16.03
C LEU A 45 -17.79 1.51 -15.85
N VAL A 46 -18.13 1.13 -14.60
CA VAL A 46 -19.37 0.43 -14.27
C VAL A 46 -20.57 1.33 -14.53
N ALA A 47 -20.55 2.57 -14.04
CA ALA A 47 -21.61 3.55 -14.24
C ALA A 47 -21.82 3.87 -15.74
N ALA A 48 -20.76 3.86 -16.55
CA ALA A 48 -20.82 4.05 -18.00
C ALA A 48 -21.24 2.78 -18.77
N GLY A 49 -21.56 1.66 -18.11
CA GLY A 49 -21.95 0.40 -18.72
C GLY A 49 -20.86 -0.28 -19.56
N LYS A 50 -19.59 0.09 -19.37
CA LYS A 50 -18.45 -0.46 -20.16
C LYS A 50 -17.93 -1.78 -19.59
N VAL A 51 -18.24 -2.07 -18.33
CA VAL A 51 -17.87 -3.29 -17.62
C VAL A 51 -19.01 -3.67 -16.66
N ARG A 52 -19.12 -4.94 -16.29
CA ARG A 52 -20.17 -5.46 -15.40
C ARG A 52 -19.95 -5.10 -13.94
N ASP A 53 -18.68 -5.03 -13.51
CA ASP A 53 -18.28 -4.80 -12.13
C ASP A 53 -16.85 -4.17 -12.05
N GLU A 54 -16.46 -3.71 -10.87
CA GLU A 54 -15.15 -3.09 -10.65
C GLU A 54 -13.99 -4.07 -10.90
N GLN A 55 -14.16 -5.35 -10.53
CA GLN A 55 -13.13 -6.37 -10.77
C GLN A 55 -12.89 -6.58 -12.26
N HIS A 56 -13.95 -6.57 -13.07
CA HIS A 56 -13.85 -6.62 -14.53
C HIS A 56 -13.12 -5.37 -15.07
N ALA A 57 -13.39 -4.17 -14.53
CA ALA A 57 -12.68 -2.95 -14.90
C ALA A 57 -11.16 -3.08 -14.62
N PHE A 58 -10.79 -3.58 -13.46
CA PHE A 58 -9.38 -3.81 -13.13
C PHE A 58 -8.74 -4.82 -14.08
N ASN A 59 -9.39 -5.95 -14.29
CA ASN A 59 -8.86 -7.03 -15.14
C ASN A 59 -8.67 -6.60 -16.59
N ARG A 60 -9.58 -5.78 -17.12
CA ARG A 60 -9.57 -5.38 -18.51
C ARG A 60 -8.72 -4.14 -18.81
N PHE A 61 -8.67 -3.17 -17.87
CA PHE A 61 -8.09 -1.86 -18.16
C PHE A 61 -7.05 -1.36 -17.14
N LEU A 62 -7.21 -1.63 -15.83
CA LEU A 62 -6.60 -0.82 -14.80
C LEU A 62 -5.48 -1.50 -14.00
N LYS A 63 -5.35 -2.83 -14.04
CA LYS A 63 -4.27 -3.55 -13.34
C LYS A 63 -2.94 -3.45 -14.09
N PRO A 64 -1.78 -3.72 -13.43
CA PRO A 64 -0.48 -3.82 -14.11
C PRO A 64 -0.56 -4.73 -15.34
N GLY A 65 0.05 -4.28 -16.45
CA GLY A 65 0.02 -4.98 -17.74
C GLY A 65 -1.17 -4.63 -18.64
N GLN A 66 -2.17 -3.89 -18.15
CA GLN A 66 -3.31 -3.46 -18.97
C GLN A 66 -3.07 -2.08 -19.61
N SER A 67 -3.80 -1.82 -20.71
CA SER A 67 -3.62 -0.64 -21.57
C SER A 67 -3.77 0.70 -20.84
N CYS A 68 -4.66 0.77 -19.84
CA CYS A 68 -4.92 2.00 -19.08
C CYS A 68 -4.18 2.05 -17.75
N PHE A 69 -3.33 1.07 -17.45
CA PHE A 69 -2.48 1.13 -16.26
C PHE A 69 -1.43 2.21 -16.41
N VAL A 70 -1.42 3.15 -15.45
CA VAL A 70 -0.36 4.14 -15.29
C VAL A 70 0.30 3.92 -13.94
N ALA A 71 1.61 3.63 -13.96
CA ALA A 71 2.38 3.44 -12.73
C ALA A 71 2.32 4.71 -11.85
N THR A 72 2.32 4.53 -10.55
CA THR A 72 2.50 5.64 -9.60
C THR A 72 4.00 5.96 -9.58
N PRO A 73 4.41 7.22 -9.78
CA PRO A 73 5.78 7.61 -9.49
C PRO A 73 5.97 7.60 -7.97
N TRP A 74 6.51 6.53 -7.45
CA TRP A 74 6.88 6.44 -6.03
C TRP A 74 8.25 7.09 -5.84
N VAL A 75 8.44 7.75 -4.71
CA VAL A 75 9.77 8.16 -4.25
C VAL A 75 10.60 6.91 -3.94
N SER A 76 11.91 7.05 -3.94
CA SER A 76 12.78 5.95 -3.51
C SER A 76 12.54 5.60 -2.03
N MET A 77 12.95 4.41 -1.63
CA MET A 77 12.88 4.02 -0.21
C MET A 77 13.73 4.95 0.65
N GLU A 78 14.89 5.30 0.16
CA GLU A 78 15.86 6.20 0.78
C GLU A 78 15.25 7.59 1.01
N ASP A 79 14.64 8.18 -0.03
CA ASP A 79 13.99 9.50 0.06
C ASP A 79 12.78 9.47 1.01
N ALA A 80 11.99 8.39 0.97
CA ALA A 80 10.84 8.25 1.86
C ALA A 80 11.27 8.15 3.33
N VAL A 81 12.27 7.32 3.62
CA VAL A 81 12.82 7.16 4.98
C VAL A 81 13.45 8.47 5.46
N ALA A 82 14.24 9.13 4.60
CA ALA A 82 14.86 10.42 4.92
C ALA A 82 13.81 11.49 5.26
N ALA A 83 12.72 11.58 4.47
CA ALA A 83 11.64 12.53 4.72
C ALA A 83 10.91 12.25 6.05
N ILE A 84 10.62 10.98 6.36
CA ILE A 84 9.98 10.59 7.63
C ILE A 84 10.87 10.98 8.82
N ARG A 85 12.16 10.68 8.75
CA ARG A 85 13.12 10.99 9.81
C ARG A 85 13.34 12.49 9.99
N ALA A 86 13.43 13.23 8.88
CA ALA A 86 13.54 14.69 8.93
C ALA A 86 12.33 15.37 9.59
N ALA A 87 11.16 14.72 9.50
CA ALA A 87 9.94 15.15 10.19
C ALA A 87 9.87 14.69 11.67
N GLY A 88 10.92 14.06 12.22
CA GLY A 88 10.93 13.52 13.59
C GLY A 88 10.16 12.19 13.72
N GLY A 89 9.77 11.55 12.63
CA GLY A 89 9.02 10.30 12.63
C GLY A 89 9.92 9.06 12.64
N VAL A 90 9.30 7.91 12.97
CA VAL A 90 9.91 6.58 12.90
C VAL A 90 9.47 5.90 11.60
N ALA A 91 10.41 5.53 10.75
CA ALA A 91 10.11 4.82 9.49
C ALA A 91 9.85 3.34 9.78
N VAL A 92 8.67 2.85 9.39
CA VAL A 92 8.22 1.45 9.57
C VAL A 92 7.91 0.82 8.21
N LEU A 93 8.44 -0.37 7.95
CA LEU A 93 8.05 -1.17 6.79
C LEU A 93 6.74 -1.90 7.11
N ALA A 94 5.67 -1.46 6.45
CA ALA A 94 4.31 -1.96 6.69
C ALA A 94 4.03 -3.29 5.98
N HIS A 95 3.19 -4.14 6.56
CA HIS A 95 2.63 -5.40 6.05
C HIS A 95 3.56 -6.21 5.11
N PRO A 96 4.79 -6.58 5.53
CA PRO A 96 5.82 -7.15 4.65
C PRO A 96 5.43 -8.51 4.05
N THR A 97 4.52 -9.23 4.68
CA THR A 97 3.99 -10.52 4.19
C THR A 97 2.98 -10.39 3.04
N ARG A 98 2.49 -9.17 2.77
CA ARG A 98 1.60 -8.89 1.62
C ARG A 98 2.36 -8.62 0.33
N TYR A 99 3.66 -8.38 0.40
CA TYR A 99 4.51 -8.33 -0.78
C TYR A 99 4.72 -9.75 -1.30
N ASN A 100 4.57 -9.97 -2.60
CA ASN A 100 4.89 -11.25 -3.23
C ASN A 100 6.41 -11.45 -3.29
N PHE A 101 7.06 -11.36 -2.14
CA PHE A 101 8.50 -11.54 -2.01
C PHE A 101 8.84 -12.97 -1.58
N THR A 102 9.85 -13.53 -2.21
CA THR A 102 10.55 -14.67 -1.62
C THR A 102 11.27 -14.22 -0.35
N ARG A 103 11.59 -15.17 0.56
CA ARG A 103 12.40 -14.88 1.76
C ARG A 103 13.66 -14.08 1.44
N ARG A 104 14.39 -14.46 0.36
CA ARG A 104 15.59 -13.75 -0.08
C ARG A 104 15.29 -12.30 -0.50
N LYS A 105 14.20 -12.06 -1.23
CA LYS A 105 13.81 -10.70 -1.64
C LYS A 105 13.41 -9.84 -0.44
N LEU A 106 12.70 -10.43 0.54
CA LEU A 106 12.33 -9.71 1.76
C LEU A 106 13.58 -9.29 2.54
N ARG A 107 14.53 -10.20 2.75
CA ARG A 107 15.79 -9.89 3.45
C ARG A 107 16.56 -8.76 2.76
N ARG A 108 16.72 -8.82 1.44
CA ARG A 108 17.36 -7.74 0.66
C ARG A 108 16.61 -6.41 0.80
N CYS A 109 15.29 -6.43 0.81
CA CYS A 109 14.47 -5.23 1.05
C CYS A 109 14.74 -4.66 2.45
N LEU A 110 14.83 -5.52 3.47
CA LEU A 110 15.13 -5.10 4.84
C LEU A 110 16.56 -4.57 4.98
N GLU A 111 17.55 -5.16 4.32
CA GLU A 111 18.92 -4.64 4.25
C GLU A 111 18.95 -3.20 3.71
N GLN A 112 18.29 -2.97 2.57
CA GLN A 112 18.16 -1.65 1.97
C GLN A 112 17.42 -0.67 2.89
N PHE A 113 16.33 -1.13 3.52
CA PHE A 113 15.53 -0.32 4.42
C PHE A 113 16.30 0.11 5.68
N VAL A 114 17.03 -0.80 6.31
CA VAL A 114 17.91 -0.49 7.45
C VAL A 114 19.05 0.44 7.05
N THR A 115 19.68 0.21 5.89
CA THR A 115 20.74 1.08 5.36
C THR A 115 20.21 2.50 5.11
N ALA A 116 18.98 2.65 4.64
CA ALA A 116 18.31 3.95 4.49
C ALA A 116 17.94 4.63 5.83
N GLY A 117 18.08 3.93 6.96
CA GLY A 117 17.73 4.41 8.30
C GLY A 117 16.32 4.04 8.75
N GLY A 118 15.72 3.04 8.15
CA GLY A 118 14.46 2.43 8.59
C GLY A 118 14.61 1.79 9.97
N GLN A 119 13.59 1.91 10.81
CA GLN A 119 13.70 1.59 12.24
C GLN A 119 12.66 0.58 12.73
N GLY A 120 11.57 0.38 12.01
CA GLY A 120 10.49 -0.50 12.42
C GLY A 120 10.04 -1.49 11.35
N LEU A 121 9.52 -2.63 11.80
CA LEU A 121 8.92 -3.66 10.95
C LEU A 121 7.55 -4.02 11.50
N GLU A 122 6.52 -3.96 10.68
CA GLU A 122 5.18 -4.37 11.08
C GLU A 122 5.09 -5.90 11.11
N VAL A 123 4.91 -6.44 12.32
CA VAL A 123 4.90 -7.89 12.58
C VAL A 123 3.66 -8.36 13.35
N LEU A 124 2.95 -7.43 13.99
CA LEU A 124 1.75 -7.70 14.77
C LEU A 124 0.51 -7.31 13.95
N THR A 125 0.14 -8.16 12.99
CA THR A 125 -1.05 -7.98 12.15
C THR A 125 -2.00 -9.18 12.28
N PRO A 126 -3.32 -8.97 12.23
CA PRO A 126 -4.28 -10.06 12.22
C PRO A 126 -4.11 -10.97 10.99
N GLY A 127 -4.41 -12.25 11.15
CA GLY A 127 -4.46 -13.22 10.05
C GLY A 127 -3.12 -13.76 9.56
N LEU A 128 -2.01 -13.48 10.25
CA LEU A 128 -0.72 -14.10 9.94
C LEU A 128 -0.74 -15.60 10.32
N ASN A 129 -0.34 -16.45 9.39
CA ASN A 129 -0.13 -17.87 9.68
C ASN A 129 1.21 -18.09 10.41
N HIS A 130 1.40 -19.30 10.95
CA HIS A 130 2.61 -19.64 11.74
C HIS A 130 3.92 -19.45 10.96
N GLN A 131 3.94 -19.74 9.65
CA GLN A 131 5.14 -19.56 8.82
C GLN A 131 5.48 -18.08 8.65
N GLN A 132 4.47 -17.24 8.46
CA GLN A 132 4.65 -15.78 8.36
C GLN A 132 5.13 -15.20 9.69
N GLN A 133 4.54 -15.62 10.80
CA GLN A 133 4.97 -15.19 12.15
C GLN A 133 6.43 -15.60 12.41
N ALA A 134 6.81 -16.85 12.11
CA ALA A 134 8.18 -17.32 12.26
C ALA A 134 9.18 -16.52 11.41
N LEU A 135 8.83 -16.25 10.14
CA LEU A 135 9.63 -15.43 9.24
C LEU A 135 9.86 -14.02 9.77
N LEU A 136 8.80 -13.36 10.26
CA LEU A 136 8.89 -12.01 10.80
C LEU A 136 9.67 -11.95 12.11
N ALA A 137 9.51 -12.96 12.98
CA ALA A 137 10.30 -13.09 14.21
C ALA A 137 11.80 -13.28 13.89
N GLU A 138 12.12 -14.07 12.85
CA GLU A 138 13.49 -14.19 12.35
C GLU A 138 14.03 -12.85 11.85
N CYS A 139 13.26 -12.11 11.06
CA CYS A 139 13.66 -10.79 10.57
C CYS A 139 13.97 -9.83 11.73
N LEU A 140 13.16 -9.81 12.80
CA LEU A 140 13.44 -8.97 13.97
C LEU A 140 14.70 -9.40 14.75
N ARG A 141 15.08 -10.67 14.72
CA ARG A 141 16.35 -11.11 15.34
C ARG A 141 17.56 -10.73 14.50
N ASP A 142 17.41 -10.78 13.17
CA ASP A 142 18.54 -10.59 12.25
C ASP A 142 18.81 -9.13 11.88
N PHE A 143 17.82 -8.26 12.06
CA PHE A 143 17.91 -6.83 11.72
C PHE A 143 17.66 -5.95 12.95
N PRO A 144 18.33 -4.79 13.06
CA PRO A 144 18.15 -3.84 14.16
C PRO A 144 16.83 -3.07 14.00
N LEU A 145 15.71 -3.78 14.02
CA LEU A 145 14.38 -3.23 13.84
C LEU A 145 13.52 -3.43 15.08
N HIS A 146 12.63 -2.49 15.33
CA HIS A 146 11.61 -2.56 16.35
C HIS A 146 10.30 -3.07 15.76
N ALA A 147 9.55 -3.84 16.53
CA ALA A 147 8.25 -4.35 16.13
C ALA A 147 7.20 -3.24 16.11
N SER A 148 6.35 -3.27 15.09
CA SER A 148 5.14 -2.47 14.99
C SER A 148 3.93 -3.37 14.79
N GLY A 149 2.76 -2.86 15.12
CA GLY A 149 1.49 -3.54 14.90
C GLY A 149 0.45 -2.64 14.26
N GLY A 150 -0.38 -3.23 13.41
CA GLY A 150 -1.49 -2.56 12.75
C GLY A 150 -2.56 -3.55 12.31
N SER A 151 -3.83 -3.20 12.43
CA SER A 151 -4.93 -4.03 11.90
C SER A 151 -5.07 -3.93 10.39
N ASP A 152 -4.49 -2.93 9.77
CA ASP A 152 -4.67 -2.57 8.36
C ASP A 152 -6.16 -2.42 7.99
N PHE A 153 -6.94 -1.92 8.95
CA PHE A 153 -8.37 -1.66 8.78
C PHE A 153 -8.59 -0.48 7.83
N HIS A 154 -9.39 -0.70 6.79
CA HIS A 154 -9.70 0.31 5.78
C HIS A 154 -11.20 0.62 5.68
N THR A 155 -12.06 -0.33 6.01
CA THR A 155 -13.50 -0.20 5.80
C THR A 155 -14.29 -1.17 6.69
N PRO A 156 -15.45 -0.75 7.23
CA PRO A 156 -16.33 -1.62 8.02
C PRO A 156 -16.87 -2.84 7.27
N GLN A 157 -16.84 -2.83 5.93
CA GLN A 157 -17.25 -3.97 5.11
C GLN A 157 -16.28 -5.15 5.20
N GLN A 158 -15.08 -4.94 5.74
CA GLN A 158 -14.14 -6.02 6.07
C GLN A 158 -14.42 -6.58 7.45
N SER A 159 -15.46 -7.40 7.58
CA SER A 159 -15.95 -7.94 8.86
C SER A 159 -14.94 -8.79 9.65
N TRP A 160 -13.86 -9.24 9.00
CA TRP A 160 -12.77 -10.02 9.62
C TRP A 160 -11.65 -9.15 10.20
N LEU A 161 -11.68 -7.83 9.98
CA LEU A 161 -10.74 -6.86 10.53
C LEU A 161 -11.48 -5.85 11.42
N GLU A 162 -10.98 -5.67 12.63
CA GLU A 162 -11.47 -4.67 13.56
C GLU A 162 -10.39 -3.63 13.84
N LEU A 163 -10.79 -2.37 13.95
CA LEU A 163 -9.88 -1.30 14.30
C LEU A 163 -9.29 -1.55 15.70
N GLY A 164 -7.95 -1.55 15.79
CA GLY A 164 -7.23 -1.74 17.06
C GLY A 164 -7.15 -3.19 17.56
N ARG A 165 -7.78 -4.15 16.92
CA ARG A 165 -7.66 -5.57 17.28
C ARG A 165 -6.37 -6.15 16.73
N LEU A 166 -5.39 -6.35 17.61
CA LEU A 166 -4.06 -6.86 17.28
C LEU A 166 -3.76 -8.16 18.05
N PRO A 167 -2.85 -8.99 17.52
CA PRO A 167 -2.28 -10.09 18.30
C PRO A 167 -1.60 -9.56 19.57
N PRO A 168 -1.52 -10.37 20.65
CA PRO A 168 -0.80 -9.98 21.85
C PRO A 168 0.69 -9.75 21.54
N VAL A 169 1.27 -8.75 22.20
CA VAL A 169 2.70 -8.46 22.08
C VAL A 169 3.49 -9.51 22.86
N PRO A 170 4.42 -10.25 22.22
CA PRO A 170 5.29 -11.17 22.93
C PRO A 170 6.16 -10.44 23.96
N ALA A 171 6.39 -11.07 25.11
CA ALA A 171 7.22 -10.51 26.16
C ALA A 171 8.65 -10.21 25.64
N GLY A 172 9.19 -9.05 26.00
CA GLY A 172 10.54 -8.62 25.61
C GLY A 172 10.70 -8.18 24.16
N MET A 173 9.61 -8.10 23.37
CA MET A 173 9.68 -7.61 22.00
C MET A 173 9.91 -6.08 21.98
N PRO A 174 10.98 -5.59 21.36
CA PRO A 174 11.23 -4.14 21.26
C PRO A 174 10.19 -3.51 20.32
N LEU A 175 9.42 -2.56 20.84
CA LEU A 175 8.37 -1.88 20.08
C LEU A 175 8.84 -0.51 19.58
N VAL A 176 8.30 -0.09 18.42
CA VAL A 176 8.60 1.24 17.82
C VAL A 176 8.21 2.40 18.74
N GLN A 177 7.26 2.22 19.65
CA GLN A 177 6.87 3.23 20.63
C GLN A 177 8.04 3.66 21.52
N ALA A 178 8.98 2.76 21.82
CA ALA A 178 10.18 3.09 22.58
C ALA A 178 11.08 4.12 21.84
N LEU A 179 11.02 4.19 20.52
CA LEU A 179 11.76 5.15 19.72
C LEU A 179 11.09 6.54 19.65
N MET A 180 9.82 6.63 20.04
CA MET A 180 9.03 7.87 20.00
C MET A 180 8.99 8.59 21.37
N ALA A 181 9.46 7.93 22.42
CA ALA A 181 9.41 8.44 23.79
C ALA A 181 10.67 9.26 24.20
N GLY A 182 11.60 9.47 23.29
CA GLY A 182 12.80 10.31 23.44
C GLY A 182 12.70 11.52 22.54
#